data_82390ef45dbe30527083874033e73dde
#
_entry.id   82390ef45dbe30527083874033e73dde
#
_cell.length_a   1.000
_cell.length_b   1.000
_cell.length_c   1.000
_cell.angle_alpha   90.00
_cell.angle_beta   90.00
_cell.angle_gamma   90.00
#
_symmetry.space_group_name_H-M   'P 1'
#
loop_
_entity.id
_entity.type
_entity.pdbx_description
1 polymer ?
#
loop_
_entity_poly.entity_id
_entity_poly.type
_entity_poly.pdbx_seq_one_letter_code
_entity_poly.pdbx_strand_id
1 'polypeptide(L)'
;MEKIEALAKFLGIKANKIKESVNNDGIFEIENGERYMVLTDDEAEKTFYDYESDLIEECGLDAFTDWARDYIIENCLDVDWFEDYFREDYESYANDIETESASSEEYANRLEEEMAEAECADVDEFIDYLVDSVSDDFVGNFKFDFGEEMLTEVVMNNNLLDIDAVIDYIKEEDGRGIIANYDGVENKEGEYYIYRTN
;
A
#
# COMPACT_ATOMS: atom_id res chain seq x y z
N MET A 1 -2.08 -35.96 -5.16
CA MET A 1 -2.80 -35.80 -6.49
C MET A 1 -1.94 -34.86 -7.30
N GLU A 2 -1.75 -35.11 -8.59
CA GLU A 2 -1.01 -34.18 -9.45
C GLU A 2 -1.92 -33.04 -9.93
N LYS A 3 -1.35 -31.88 -10.29
CA LYS A 3 -2.11 -30.69 -10.77
C LYS A 3 -3.06 -31.05 -11.93
N ILE A 4 -2.61 -31.85 -12.89
CA ILE A 4 -3.39 -32.29 -14.04
C ILE A 4 -4.59 -33.18 -13.63
N GLU A 5 -4.42 -33.99 -12.60
CA GLU A 5 -5.50 -34.85 -12.05
C GLU A 5 -6.56 -34.01 -11.33
N ALA A 6 -6.11 -32.97 -10.59
CA ALA A 6 -7.00 -32.03 -9.94
C ALA A 6 -7.86 -31.28 -10.95
N LEU A 7 -7.25 -30.75 -12.01
CA LEU A 7 -7.97 -30.07 -13.08
C LEU A 7 -8.94 -31.01 -13.82
N ALA A 8 -8.50 -32.24 -14.13
CA ALA A 8 -9.34 -33.25 -14.78
C ALA A 8 -10.60 -33.57 -13.95
N LYS A 9 -10.43 -33.68 -12.62
CA LYS A 9 -11.53 -33.95 -11.69
C LYS A 9 -12.47 -32.75 -11.58
N PHE A 10 -11.94 -31.55 -11.46
CA PHE A 10 -12.71 -30.30 -11.42
C PHE A 10 -13.59 -30.12 -12.66
N LEU A 11 -13.01 -30.34 -13.84
CA LEU A 11 -13.71 -30.21 -15.13
C LEU A 11 -14.59 -31.42 -15.50
N GLY A 12 -14.48 -32.57 -14.81
CA GLY A 12 -15.17 -33.81 -15.13
C GLY A 12 -14.72 -34.45 -16.44
N ILE A 13 -13.46 -34.25 -16.86
CA ILE A 13 -12.88 -34.77 -18.08
C ILE A 13 -11.72 -35.74 -17.78
N LYS A 14 -11.22 -36.42 -18.81
CA LYS A 14 -10.06 -37.30 -18.67
C LYS A 14 -8.77 -36.50 -18.72
N ALA A 15 -7.77 -36.79 -17.87
CA ALA A 15 -6.48 -36.11 -17.82
C ALA A 15 -5.74 -36.08 -19.19
N ASN A 16 -5.92 -37.11 -20.04
CA ASN A 16 -5.31 -37.14 -21.39
C ASN A 16 -5.88 -36.11 -22.39
N LYS A 17 -6.91 -35.35 -22.00
CA LYS A 17 -7.49 -34.21 -22.74
C LYS A 17 -6.93 -32.87 -22.32
N ILE A 18 -6.03 -32.87 -21.36
CA ILE A 18 -5.38 -31.69 -20.82
C ILE A 18 -3.91 -31.71 -21.26
N LYS A 19 -3.43 -30.57 -21.73
CA LYS A 19 -2.02 -30.36 -22.09
C LYS A 19 -1.43 -29.32 -21.20
N GLU A 20 -0.27 -29.59 -20.62
CA GLU A 20 0.52 -28.60 -19.91
C GLU A 20 1.12 -27.62 -20.93
N SER A 21 1.10 -26.33 -20.57
CA SER A 21 1.73 -25.31 -21.41
C SER A 21 3.25 -25.48 -21.46
N VAL A 22 3.82 -25.17 -22.61
CA VAL A 22 5.27 -25.36 -22.87
C VAL A 22 6.16 -24.54 -21.92
N ASN A 23 5.63 -23.49 -21.29
CA ASN A 23 6.37 -22.59 -20.43
C ASN A 23 6.34 -22.97 -18.94
N ASN A 24 5.68 -24.07 -18.59
CA ASN A 24 5.70 -24.71 -17.27
C ASN A 24 5.27 -23.83 -16.06
N ASP A 25 4.39 -22.87 -16.27
CA ASP A 25 3.92 -21.95 -15.22
C ASP A 25 2.65 -22.46 -14.51
N GLY A 26 2.42 -23.79 -14.49
CA GLY A 26 1.18 -24.36 -13.94
C GLY A 26 -0.04 -24.09 -14.80
N ILE A 27 0.13 -23.65 -16.05
CA ILE A 27 -0.95 -23.38 -17.01
C ILE A 27 -1.25 -24.62 -17.84
N PHE A 28 -2.51 -25.00 -17.89
CA PHE A 28 -3.03 -26.15 -18.62
C PHE A 28 -4.05 -25.70 -19.64
N GLU A 29 -3.99 -26.28 -20.85
CA GLU A 29 -4.94 -26.05 -21.93
C GLU A 29 -5.75 -27.31 -22.19
N ILE A 30 -7.08 -27.15 -22.36
CA ILE A 30 -7.96 -28.26 -22.75
C ILE A 30 -8.30 -28.22 -24.25
N GLU A 31 -8.88 -29.30 -24.78
CA GLU A 31 -9.12 -29.48 -26.22
C GLU A 31 -9.92 -28.33 -26.89
N ASN A 32 -10.75 -27.61 -26.16
CA ASN A 32 -11.55 -26.50 -26.70
C ASN A 32 -10.79 -25.13 -26.66
N GLY A 33 -9.52 -25.11 -26.21
CA GLY A 33 -8.68 -23.93 -26.14
C GLY A 33 -8.82 -23.13 -24.84
N GLU A 34 -9.64 -23.55 -23.89
CA GLU A 34 -9.69 -22.94 -22.56
C GLU A 34 -8.41 -23.22 -21.79
N ARG A 35 -7.95 -22.23 -21.02
CA ARG A 35 -6.73 -22.30 -20.20
C ARG A 35 -7.06 -22.13 -18.74
N TYR A 36 -6.34 -22.90 -17.94
CA TYR A 36 -6.47 -22.91 -16.50
C TYR A 36 -5.10 -22.88 -15.84
N MET A 37 -4.96 -22.06 -14.83
CA MET A 37 -3.80 -22.09 -13.92
C MET A 37 -4.17 -22.96 -12.71
N VAL A 38 -3.30 -23.90 -12.34
CA VAL A 38 -3.49 -24.81 -11.20
C VAL A 38 -2.33 -24.66 -10.25
N LEU A 39 -2.62 -24.15 -9.07
CA LEU A 39 -1.63 -23.72 -8.10
C LEU A 39 -1.85 -24.40 -6.75
N THR A 40 -0.79 -24.65 -6.01
CA THR A 40 -0.89 -24.89 -4.57
C THR A 40 -1.25 -23.59 -3.86
N ASP A 41 -1.51 -23.62 -2.57
CA ASP A 41 -1.81 -22.40 -1.81
C ASP A 41 -0.63 -21.42 -1.83
N ASP A 42 0.59 -21.91 -1.55
CA ASP A 42 1.80 -21.09 -1.56
C ASP A 42 2.09 -20.48 -2.96
N GLU A 43 1.84 -21.26 -4.03
CA GLU A 43 2.00 -20.77 -5.41
C GLU A 43 0.95 -19.70 -5.74
N ALA A 44 -0.30 -19.86 -5.28
CA ALA A 44 -1.37 -18.90 -5.49
C ALA A 44 -1.10 -17.59 -4.72
N GLU A 45 -0.64 -17.68 -3.46
CA GLU A 45 -0.21 -16.52 -2.68
C GLU A 45 0.89 -15.75 -3.40
N LYS A 46 1.93 -16.46 -3.82
CA LYS A 46 3.03 -15.82 -4.54
C LYS A 46 2.59 -15.17 -5.85
N THR A 47 1.74 -15.85 -6.64
CA THR A 47 1.26 -15.34 -7.91
C THR A 47 0.40 -14.09 -7.71
N PHE A 48 -0.44 -14.08 -6.67
CA PHE A 48 -1.24 -12.93 -6.30
C PHE A 48 -0.36 -11.76 -5.89
N TYR A 49 0.60 -11.99 -4.99
CA TYR A 49 1.53 -10.98 -4.52
C TYR A 49 2.33 -10.36 -5.67
N ASP A 50 2.93 -11.21 -6.52
CA ASP A 50 3.72 -10.73 -7.66
C ASP A 50 2.85 -9.86 -8.61
N TYR A 51 1.59 -10.26 -8.85
CA TYR A 51 0.66 -9.51 -9.73
C TYR A 51 0.28 -8.13 -9.14
N GLU A 52 -0.13 -8.10 -7.86
CA GLU A 52 -0.54 -6.86 -7.22
C GLU A 52 0.65 -5.92 -6.99
N SER A 53 1.81 -6.45 -6.62
CA SER A 53 3.05 -5.66 -6.48
C SER A 53 3.43 -4.99 -7.80
N ASP A 54 3.45 -5.73 -8.91
CA ASP A 54 3.73 -5.19 -10.25
C ASP A 54 2.72 -4.09 -10.62
N LEU A 55 1.42 -4.29 -10.31
CA LEU A 55 0.36 -3.31 -10.59
C LEU A 55 0.55 -2.02 -9.78
N ILE A 56 0.88 -2.16 -8.50
CA ILE A 56 1.15 -1.01 -7.61
C ILE A 56 2.41 -0.27 -8.07
N GLU A 57 3.48 -0.98 -8.46
CA GLU A 57 4.70 -0.37 -8.98
C GLU A 57 4.46 0.41 -10.29
N GLU A 58 3.58 -0.12 -11.17
CA GLU A 58 3.30 0.52 -12.47
C GLU A 58 2.32 1.69 -12.36
N CYS A 59 1.28 1.57 -11.55
CA CYS A 59 0.14 2.49 -11.52
C CYS A 59 0.03 3.29 -10.22
N GLY A 60 0.72 2.88 -9.15
CA GLY A 60 0.62 3.49 -7.83
C GLY A 60 -0.83 3.53 -7.33
N LEU A 61 -1.21 4.63 -6.69
CA LEU A 61 -2.56 4.85 -6.20
C LEU A 61 -3.64 4.91 -7.30
N ASP A 62 -3.25 5.13 -8.55
CA ASP A 62 -4.19 5.13 -9.69
C ASP A 62 -4.69 3.73 -10.07
N ALA A 63 -4.08 2.67 -9.54
CA ALA A 63 -4.58 1.30 -9.66
C ALA A 63 -5.93 1.09 -8.93
N PHE A 64 -6.28 1.95 -7.98
CA PHE A 64 -7.38 1.75 -7.04
C PHE A 64 -8.57 2.67 -7.32
N THR A 65 -9.75 2.21 -6.92
CA THR A 65 -10.96 3.05 -6.87
C THR A 65 -10.80 4.12 -5.78
N ASP A 66 -11.54 5.23 -5.90
CA ASP A 66 -11.48 6.33 -4.93
C ASP A 66 -11.64 5.84 -3.47
N TRP A 67 -12.58 4.92 -3.23
CA TRP A 67 -12.81 4.37 -1.88
C TRP A 67 -11.63 3.52 -1.36
N ALA A 68 -11.05 2.66 -2.21
CA ALA A 68 -9.88 1.86 -1.84
C ALA A 68 -8.64 2.75 -1.62
N ARG A 69 -8.50 3.79 -2.43
CA ARG A 69 -7.44 4.80 -2.28
C ARG A 69 -7.50 5.51 -0.94
N ASP A 70 -8.69 5.96 -0.53
CA ASP A 70 -8.87 6.60 0.77
C ASP A 70 -8.45 5.67 1.91
N TYR A 71 -8.89 4.40 1.87
CA TYR A 71 -8.49 3.40 2.87
C TYR A 71 -6.98 3.17 2.90
N ILE A 72 -6.34 3.02 1.73
CA ILE A 72 -4.88 2.81 1.61
C ILE A 72 -4.11 3.99 2.19
N ILE A 73 -4.53 5.22 1.88
CA ILE A 73 -3.91 6.43 2.41
C ILE A 73 -4.04 6.51 3.93
N GLU A 74 -5.16 6.08 4.49
CA GLU A 74 -5.39 6.12 5.94
C GLU A 74 -4.70 4.99 6.71
N ASN A 75 -4.41 3.84 6.07
CA ASN A 75 -4.04 2.62 6.81
C ASN A 75 -2.78 1.90 6.30
N CYS A 76 -2.27 2.25 5.11
CA CYS A 76 -1.19 1.50 4.45
C CYS A 76 -0.01 2.40 4.05
N LEU A 77 0.25 3.46 4.81
CA LEU A 77 1.40 4.34 4.59
C LEU A 77 2.49 4.12 5.65
N ASP A 78 3.73 4.33 5.23
CA ASP A 78 4.85 4.54 6.15
C ASP A 78 4.70 5.93 6.78
N VAL A 79 4.25 5.97 8.03
CA VAL A 79 3.97 7.21 8.75
C VAL A 79 5.23 7.87 9.30
N ASP A 80 6.35 7.16 9.43
CA ASP A 80 7.61 7.67 9.99
C ASP A 80 8.13 8.85 9.16
N TRP A 81 7.93 8.79 7.84
CA TRP A 81 8.29 9.90 6.94
C TRP A 81 7.54 11.19 7.29
N PHE A 82 6.25 11.11 7.64
CA PHE A 82 5.46 12.29 8.00
C PHE A 82 5.85 12.85 9.37
N GLU A 83 6.23 12.00 10.32
CA GLU A 83 6.81 12.44 11.59
C GLU A 83 8.10 13.22 11.37
N ASP A 84 9.03 12.66 10.56
CA ASP A 84 10.29 13.34 10.22
C ASP A 84 10.04 14.65 9.49
N TYR A 85 9.07 14.68 8.55
CA TYR A 85 8.68 15.91 7.86
C TYR A 85 8.20 17.01 8.82
N PHE A 86 7.28 16.71 9.72
CA PHE A 86 6.80 17.68 10.69
C PHE A 86 7.90 18.14 11.65
N ARG A 87 8.78 17.24 12.04
CA ARG A 87 9.94 17.59 12.86
C ARG A 87 10.86 18.60 12.18
N GLU A 88 11.22 18.35 10.92
CA GLU A 88 12.05 19.28 10.13
C GLU A 88 11.34 20.63 9.89
N ASP A 89 10.03 20.62 9.65
CA ASP A 89 9.23 21.82 9.46
C ASP A 89 9.20 22.67 10.75
N TYR A 90 8.99 22.04 11.91
CA TYR A 90 8.98 22.75 13.21
C TYR A 90 10.37 23.20 13.64
N GLU A 91 11.44 22.47 13.32
CA GLU A 91 12.82 22.95 13.46
C GLU A 91 13.06 24.22 12.64
N SER A 92 12.59 24.23 11.38
CA SER A 92 12.67 25.40 10.51
C SER A 92 11.87 26.57 11.08
N TYR A 93 10.66 26.32 11.56
CA TYR A 93 9.81 27.31 12.21
C TYR A 93 10.48 27.95 13.43
N ALA A 94 11.06 27.15 14.33
CA ALA A 94 11.78 27.65 15.52
C ALA A 94 12.99 28.51 15.12
N ASN A 95 13.77 28.08 14.13
CA ASN A 95 14.90 28.84 13.60
C ASN A 95 14.49 30.16 12.95
N ASP A 96 13.36 30.18 12.23
CA ASP A 96 12.83 31.41 11.62
C ASP A 96 12.39 32.44 12.69
N ILE A 97 11.69 32.00 13.74
CA ILE A 97 11.32 32.86 14.86
C ILE A 97 12.57 33.43 15.56
N GLU A 98 13.61 32.59 15.78
CA GLU A 98 14.86 33.04 16.41
C GLU A 98 15.53 34.10 15.54
N THR A 99 15.57 33.91 14.23
CA THR A 99 16.15 34.84 13.25
C THR A 99 15.37 36.14 13.18
N GLU A 100 14.05 36.12 13.17
CA GLU A 100 13.18 37.29 13.21
C GLU A 100 13.33 38.05 14.55
N SER A 101 13.40 37.33 15.66
CA SER A 101 13.63 37.89 16.99
C SER A 101 14.96 38.67 17.09
N ALA A 102 15.99 38.18 16.40
CA ALA A 102 17.29 38.87 16.34
C ALA A 102 17.24 40.15 15.47
N SER A 103 16.27 40.31 14.59
CA SER A 103 16.18 41.37 13.59
C SER A 103 15.20 42.50 13.98
N SER A 104 14.29 42.28 14.92
CA SER A 104 13.19 43.20 15.28
C SER A 104 12.85 43.16 16.76
N GLU A 105 12.77 44.35 17.39
CA GLU A 105 12.30 44.48 18.79
C GLU A 105 10.85 43.97 18.98
N GLU A 106 10.05 43.93 17.93
CA GLU A 106 8.66 43.47 17.95
C GLU A 106 8.54 41.98 18.18
N TYR A 107 9.54 41.22 17.72
CA TYR A 107 9.56 39.74 17.80
C TYR A 107 10.62 39.21 18.77
N ALA A 108 11.31 40.10 19.49
CA ALA A 108 12.50 39.77 20.30
C ALA A 108 12.29 38.67 21.37
N ASN A 109 11.03 38.37 21.75
CA ASN A 109 10.70 37.39 22.77
C ASN A 109 9.69 36.36 22.28
N ARG A 110 9.39 36.31 20.98
CA ARG A 110 8.31 35.45 20.43
C ARG A 110 8.53 33.97 20.73
N LEU A 111 9.73 33.47 20.49
CA LEU A 111 10.05 32.08 20.76
C LEU A 111 9.98 31.74 22.25
N GLU A 112 10.52 32.65 23.11
CA GLU A 112 10.44 32.47 24.55
C GLU A 112 8.99 32.50 25.07
N GLU A 113 8.13 33.33 24.49
CA GLU A 113 6.70 33.41 24.82
C GLU A 113 5.97 32.14 24.39
N GLU A 114 6.18 31.64 23.17
CA GLU A 114 5.57 30.40 22.68
C GLU A 114 6.04 29.18 23.49
N MET A 115 7.33 29.06 23.79
CA MET A 115 7.87 28.00 24.66
C MET A 115 7.27 28.06 26.07
N ALA A 116 7.11 29.28 26.62
CA ALA A 116 6.51 29.46 27.96
C ALA A 116 5.01 29.10 27.98
N GLU A 117 4.26 29.38 26.90
CA GLU A 117 2.86 28.96 26.75
C GLU A 117 2.74 27.43 26.64
N ALA A 118 3.69 26.78 25.96
CA ALA A 118 3.78 25.33 25.85
C ALA A 118 4.37 24.64 27.10
N GLU A 119 4.84 25.43 28.10
CA GLU A 119 5.54 24.96 29.31
C GLU A 119 6.84 24.18 28.99
N CYS A 120 7.51 24.48 27.86
CA CYS A 120 8.76 23.88 27.45
C CYS A 120 9.99 24.62 28.00
N ALA A 121 11.02 23.85 28.38
CA ALA A 121 12.23 24.41 28.99
C ALA A 121 13.29 24.84 27.97
N ASP A 122 13.28 24.25 26.79
CA ASP A 122 14.20 24.54 25.68
C ASP A 122 13.55 24.30 24.33
N VAL A 123 14.26 24.60 23.23
CA VAL A 123 13.76 24.52 21.86
C VAL A 123 13.49 23.08 21.45
N ASP A 124 14.32 22.12 21.88
CA ASP A 124 14.15 20.71 21.54
C ASP A 124 12.83 20.17 22.15
N GLU A 125 12.56 20.51 23.42
CA GLU A 125 11.30 20.15 24.10
C GLU A 125 10.08 20.82 23.43
N PHE A 126 10.26 22.04 22.93
CA PHE A 126 9.20 22.75 22.19
C PHE A 126 8.90 22.11 20.86
N ILE A 127 9.92 21.67 20.09
CA ILE A 127 9.74 20.94 18.85
C ILE A 127 9.04 19.61 19.12
N ASP A 128 9.47 18.85 20.14
CA ASP A 128 8.81 17.61 20.53
C ASP A 128 7.32 17.84 20.88
N TYR A 129 7.00 18.90 21.62
CA TYR A 129 5.62 19.29 21.92
C TYR A 129 4.79 19.57 20.65
N LEU A 130 5.36 20.27 19.66
CA LEU A 130 4.67 20.55 18.40
C LEU A 130 4.44 19.27 17.58
N VAL A 131 5.44 18.39 17.50
CA VAL A 131 5.31 17.07 16.83
C VAL A 131 4.24 16.22 17.53
N ASP A 132 4.26 16.15 18.86
CA ASP A 132 3.26 15.43 19.64
C ASP A 132 1.84 15.96 19.40
N SER A 133 1.69 17.26 19.14
CA SER A 133 0.38 17.87 18.89
C SER A 133 -0.30 17.39 17.60
N VAL A 134 0.46 16.85 16.67
CA VAL A 134 -0.02 16.30 15.38
C VAL A 134 0.14 14.78 15.28
N SER A 135 0.70 14.14 16.30
CA SER A 135 1.08 12.71 16.29
C SER A 135 -0.11 11.73 16.19
N ASP A 136 -1.29 12.16 16.59
CA ASP A 136 -2.50 11.31 16.52
C ASP A 136 -2.91 11.02 15.06
N ASP A 137 -2.54 11.90 14.09
CA ASP A 137 -2.86 11.73 12.67
C ASP A 137 -1.92 12.58 11.79
N PHE A 138 -0.68 12.17 11.63
CA PHE A 138 0.30 12.87 10.78
C PHE A 138 -0.18 13.01 9.33
N VAL A 139 -0.75 11.96 8.76
CA VAL A 139 -1.19 11.95 7.36
C VAL A 139 -2.37 12.91 7.15
N GLY A 140 -3.34 12.88 8.06
CA GLY A 140 -4.49 13.79 8.03
C GLY A 140 -4.10 15.25 8.23
N ASN A 141 -3.15 15.54 9.12
CA ASN A 141 -2.62 16.90 9.31
C ASN A 141 -1.87 17.38 8.07
N PHE A 142 -1.04 16.53 7.45
CA PHE A 142 -0.39 16.85 6.18
C PHE A 142 -1.40 17.12 5.07
N LYS A 143 -2.43 16.26 4.92
CA LYS A 143 -3.53 16.44 3.96
C LYS A 143 -4.29 17.74 4.20
N PHE A 144 -4.50 18.12 5.47
CA PHE A 144 -5.18 19.37 5.83
C PHE A 144 -4.37 20.59 5.42
N ASP A 145 -3.06 20.59 5.64
CA ASP A 145 -2.18 21.73 5.38
C ASP A 145 -1.87 21.92 3.88
N PHE A 146 -1.68 20.81 3.15
CA PHE A 146 -1.17 20.84 1.77
C PHE A 146 -2.17 20.34 0.71
N GLY A 147 -3.25 19.68 1.13
CA GLY A 147 -4.27 19.12 0.24
C GLY A 147 -3.96 17.71 -0.27
N GLU A 148 -4.99 17.07 -0.81
CA GLU A 148 -4.94 15.68 -1.26
C GLU A 148 -4.02 15.44 -2.45
N GLU A 149 -3.94 16.41 -3.38
CA GLU A 149 -3.07 16.32 -4.55
C GLU A 149 -1.59 16.27 -4.14
N MET A 150 -1.18 17.13 -3.20
CA MET A 150 0.18 17.13 -2.67
C MET A 150 0.49 15.87 -1.88
N LEU A 151 -0.45 15.39 -1.05
CA LEU A 151 -0.29 14.13 -0.32
C LEU A 151 -0.04 12.96 -1.29
N THR A 152 -0.86 12.82 -2.34
CA THR A 152 -0.68 11.79 -3.36
C THR A 152 0.69 11.89 -4.04
N GLU A 153 1.11 13.10 -4.41
CA GLU A 153 2.42 13.34 -5.03
C GLU A 153 3.57 12.93 -4.10
N VAL A 154 3.49 13.29 -2.82
CA VAL A 154 4.52 12.95 -1.82
C VAL A 154 4.59 11.45 -1.59
N VAL A 155 3.45 10.79 -1.42
CA VAL A 155 3.36 9.33 -1.23
C VAL A 155 4.02 8.59 -2.38
N MET A 156 3.72 8.98 -3.62
CA MET A 156 4.27 8.33 -4.81
C MET A 156 5.76 8.63 -5.02
N ASN A 157 6.19 9.89 -4.83
CA ASN A 157 7.58 10.29 -5.07
C ASN A 157 8.56 9.73 -4.03
N ASN A 158 8.08 9.45 -2.82
CA ASN A 158 8.92 8.93 -1.73
C ASN A 158 8.70 7.43 -1.45
N ASN A 159 7.87 6.74 -2.24
CA ASN A 159 7.53 5.32 -2.10
C ASN A 159 7.03 4.99 -0.67
N LEU A 160 6.08 5.78 -0.17
CA LEU A 160 5.58 5.65 1.19
C LEU A 160 4.47 4.61 1.36
N LEU A 161 4.11 3.87 0.30
CA LEU A 161 3.15 2.77 0.40
C LEU A 161 3.79 1.56 1.07
N ASP A 162 3.18 1.07 2.13
CA ASP A 162 3.42 -0.26 2.66
C ASP A 162 2.76 -1.29 1.73
N ILE A 163 3.54 -1.78 0.76
CA ILE A 163 3.07 -2.70 -0.28
C ILE A 163 2.47 -3.96 0.32
N ASP A 164 3.05 -4.50 1.39
CA ASP A 164 2.55 -5.70 2.05
C ASP A 164 1.16 -5.43 2.66
N ALA A 165 0.98 -4.31 3.35
CA ALA A 165 -0.31 -3.91 3.92
C ALA A 165 -1.37 -3.66 2.83
N VAL A 166 -0.99 -3.03 1.71
CA VAL A 166 -1.89 -2.81 0.56
C VAL A 166 -2.35 -4.14 -0.03
N ILE A 167 -1.43 -5.07 -0.27
CA ILE A 167 -1.74 -6.39 -0.84
C ILE A 167 -2.61 -7.21 0.11
N ASP A 168 -2.36 -7.17 1.41
CA ASP A 168 -3.19 -7.85 2.40
C ASP A 168 -4.62 -7.28 2.40
N TYR A 169 -4.78 -5.96 2.32
CA TYR A 169 -6.08 -5.31 2.19
C TYR A 169 -6.84 -5.75 0.92
N ILE A 170 -6.18 -5.73 -0.26
CA ILE A 170 -6.80 -6.18 -1.52
C ILE A 170 -7.26 -7.63 -1.40
N LYS A 171 -6.43 -8.48 -0.80
CA LYS A 171 -6.75 -9.89 -0.60
C LYS A 171 -7.95 -10.11 0.31
N GLU A 172 -8.11 -9.30 1.36
CA GLU A 172 -9.25 -9.38 2.26
C GLU A 172 -10.56 -8.94 1.58
N GLU A 173 -10.51 -7.90 0.75
CA GLU A 173 -11.71 -7.37 0.08
C GLU A 173 -12.10 -8.15 -1.17
N ASP A 174 -11.16 -8.47 -2.05
CA ASP A 174 -11.43 -9.04 -3.37
C ASP A 174 -11.03 -10.52 -3.49
N GLY A 175 -10.24 -11.03 -2.54
CA GLY A 175 -9.65 -12.37 -2.61
C GLY A 175 -8.63 -12.49 -3.75
N ARG A 176 -8.21 -13.73 -4.04
CA ARG A 176 -7.23 -14.00 -5.10
C ARG A 176 -7.87 -14.24 -6.48
N GLY A 177 -9.14 -13.86 -6.64
CA GLY A 177 -9.89 -14.04 -7.88
C GLY A 177 -9.27 -13.36 -9.10
N ILE A 178 -8.50 -12.29 -8.88
CA ILE A 178 -7.80 -11.55 -9.94
C ILE A 178 -6.85 -12.43 -10.78
N ILE A 179 -6.30 -13.51 -10.21
CA ILE A 179 -5.47 -14.48 -10.92
C ILE A 179 -6.27 -15.14 -12.06
N ALA A 180 -7.59 -15.26 -11.89
CA ALA A 180 -8.51 -15.78 -12.91
C ALA A 180 -8.92 -14.66 -13.88
N ASN A 181 -8.06 -14.30 -14.82
CA ASN A 181 -8.26 -13.20 -15.78
C ASN A 181 -9.57 -13.29 -16.60
N TYR A 182 -10.27 -14.41 -16.57
CA TYR A 182 -11.49 -14.62 -17.33
C TYR A 182 -12.78 -14.35 -16.55
N ASP A 183 -12.89 -14.88 -15.34
CA ASP A 183 -14.14 -14.85 -14.57
C ASP A 183 -13.98 -14.34 -13.13
N GLY A 184 -12.77 -14.06 -12.69
CA GLY A 184 -12.50 -13.56 -11.35
C GLY A 184 -12.76 -14.60 -10.24
N VAL A 185 -12.85 -15.90 -10.57
CA VAL A 185 -13.26 -16.93 -9.61
C VAL A 185 -12.12 -17.84 -9.22
N GLU A 186 -11.85 -17.89 -7.91
CA GLU A 186 -10.99 -18.90 -7.32
C GLU A 186 -11.79 -20.19 -7.08
N ASN A 187 -11.37 -21.29 -7.72
CA ASN A 187 -11.96 -22.60 -7.48
C ASN A 187 -10.97 -23.50 -6.73
N LYS A 188 -11.47 -24.48 -5.98
CA LYS A 188 -10.63 -25.40 -5.21
C LYS A 188 -10.96 -26.85 -5.49
N GLU A 189 -9.94 -27.67 -5.78
CA GLU A 189 -10.05 -29.13 -5.88
C GLU A 189 -8.90 -29.81 -5.12
N GLY A 190 -9.23 -30.40 -3.98
CA GLY A 190 -8.25 -31.00 -3.07
C GLY A 190 -7.35 -29.93 -2.43
N GLU A 191 -6.06 -30.02 -2.70
CA GLU A 191 -5.03 -29.09 -2.24
C GLU A 191 -4.69 -27.98 -3.26
N TYR A 192 -5.36 -27.98 -4.43
CA TYR A 192 -5.08 -27.06 -5.52
C TYR A 192 -6.17 -26.01 -5.68
N TYR A 193 -5.73 -24.83 -6.05
CA TYR A 193 -6.56 -23.71 -6.50
C TYR A 193 -6.52 -23.64 -8.03
N ILE A 194 -7.68 -23.41 -8.64
CA ILE A 194 -7.88 -23.48 -10.09
C ILE A 194 -8.48 -22.17 -10.56
N TYR A 195 -7.77 -21.51 -11.45
CA TYR A 195 -8.12 -20.21 -12.02
C TYR A 195 -8.28 -20.34 -13.53
N ARG A 196 -9.40 -19.87 -14.07
CA ARG A 196 -9.58 -19.80 -15.51
C ARG A 196 -8.93 -18.51 -16.05
N THR A 197 -8.04 -18.66 -17.06
CA THR A 197 -7.24 -17.52 -17.56
C THR A 197 -7.68 -17.01 -18.93
N ASN A 198 -8.63 -17.71 -19.60
CA ASN A 198 -9.25 -17.27 -20.87
C ASN A 198 -10.61 -17.90 -21.13
#